data_58fef08b63747db0319eac88ee01fa06
#
_entry.id   58fef08b63747db0319eac88ee01fa06
#
_cell.length_a   1.000
_cell.length_b   1.000
_cell.length_c   1.000
_cell.angle_alpha   90.00
_cell.angle_beta   90.00
_cell.angle_gamma   90.00
#
_symmetry.space_group_name_H-M   'P 1'
#
loop_
_entity.id
_entity.type
_entity.pdbx_description
1 polymer ?
#
loop_
_entity_poly.entity_id
_entity_poly.type
_entity_poly.pdbx_seq_one_letter_code
_entity_poly.pdbx_strand_id
1 'polypeptide(L)'
;MKRRIGIGLAAALLVTCPTTWATEAQSIEIKVEDIASLKKYPKVALIGYAIEQQNFLVKMSTSWGSTSSSTSEVTLEGVSTPAMQAATDRLYADLVKRLEAAGLEVVKLDEVRNDPMFADLKGDKPQPSPSETSFVFDKSKGFKNSKALVFSPSGLPWHIPSAHEEAARFGAGDKMSANLSRAFSGKQPVADVENALAKARGITLLKAYYVVGFGRAGGRVSEMTSFNYVSNRSEKTISAAANATAELYLDKTDTRLALRVPGETPTLRMRNNSSPAADGSGFIRLDKKLSAGADFAVGEPKNANSTETQVGNALSTTLAVVGGLAGIRGVGSASTQEFVVTANEQRYVDTVEALIQTVQAEFVDRLAAAAK
;
A
#
# COMPACT_ATOMS: atom_id res chain seq x y z
N MET A 1 -68.46 40.92 24.99
CA MET A 1 -67.00 40.93 24.78
C MET A 1 -66.44 39.56 25.09
N LYS A 2 -66.12 38.77 24.08
CA LYS A 2 -65.48 37.45 24.24
C LYS A 2 -64.10 37.51 23.63
N ARG A 3 -63.04 37.46 24.46
CA ARG A 3 -61.64 37.38 24.02
C ARG A 3 -61.34 35.91 23.70
N ARG A 4 -60.93 35.63 22.45
CA ARG A 4 -60.34 34.34 22.06
C ARG A 4 -58.83 34.42 22.23
N ILE A 5 -58.28 33.51 23.02
CA ILE A 5 -56.85 33.29 23.26
C ILE A 5 -56.43 32.27 22.18
N GLY A 6 -55.58 32.68 21.24
CA GLY A 6 -54.96 31.80 20.28
C GLY A 6 -53.68 31.18 20.89
N ILE A 7 -53.66 29.85 20.95
CA ILE A 7 -52.47 29.07 21.33
C ILE A 7 -51.65 28.84 20.09
N GLY A 8 -50.51 29.54 19.98
CA GLY A 8 -49.53 29.29 18.94
C GLY A 8 -48.68 28.06 19.27
N LEU A 9 -48.78 27.04 18.43
CA LEU A 9 -47.91 25.84 18.50
C LEU A 9 -46.56 26.19 17.88
N ALA A 10 -45.52 26.36 18.68
CA ALA A 10 -44.15 26.51 18.19
C ALA A 10 -43.59 25.11 17.91
N ALA A 11 -43.46 24.75 16.63
CA ALA A 11 -42.75 23.56 16.21
C ALA A 11 -41.24 23.81 16.34
N ALA A 12 -40.60 23.20 17.31
CA ALA A 12 -39.14 23.17 17.45
C ALA A 12 -38.57 22.21 16.39
N LEU A 13 -37.97 22.75 15.34
CA LEU A 13 -37.12 22.01 14.39
C LEU A 13 -35.83 21.64 15.13
N LEU A 14 -35.73 20.39 15.59
CA LEU A 14 -34.47 19.78 15.99
C LEU A 14 -33.60 19.60 14.74
N VAL A 15 -32.73 20.58 14.49
CA VAL A 15 -31.62 20.42 13.57
C VAL A 15 -30.62 19.46 14.22
N THR A 16 -30.67 18.20 13.83
CA THR A 16 -29.60 17.24 14.15
C THR A 16 -28.36 17.65 13.38
N CYS A 17 -27.47 18.41 14.00
CA CYS A 17 -26.12 18.60 13.48
C CYS A 17 -25.48 17.21 13.35
N PRO A 18 -24.99 16.81 12.18
CA PRO A 18 -24.12 15.66 12.10
C PRO A 18 -22.90 15.98 12.97
N THR A 19 -22.65 15.17 13.98
CA THR A 19 -21.40 15.18 14.73
C THR A 19 -20.27 14.86 13.76
N THR A 20 -19.70 15.90 13.17
CA THR A 20 -18.41 15.80 12.49
C THR A 20 -17.40 15.39 13.57
N TRP A 21 -16.99 14.15 13.53
CA TRP A 21 -15.84 13.67 14.28
C TRP A 21 -14.66 14.48 13.78
N ALA A 22 -14.22 15.44 14.56
CA ALA A 22 -12.96 16.13 14.32
C ALA A 22 -11.86 15.10 14.59
N THR A 23 -11.52 14.32 13.56
CA THR A 23 -10.25 13.63 13.50
C THR A 23 -9.21 14.73 13.64
N GLU A 24 -8.38 14.70 14.67
CA GLU A 24 -7.24 15.59 14.75
C GLU A 24 -6.57 15.58 13.38
N ALA A 25 -6.47 16.74 12.76
CA ALA A 25 -5.91 16.87 11.42
C ALA A 25 -4.46 16.38 11.48
N GLN A 26 -4.24 15.10 11.17
CA GLN A 26 -2.90 14.58 11.03
C GLN A 26 -2.21 15.41 9.96
N SER A 27 -1.14 16.11 10.33
CA SER A 27 -0.33 16.84 9.35
C SER A 27 0.21 15.84 8.32
N ILE A 28 -0.15 16.07 7.05
CA ILE A 28 0.33 15.24 5.96
C ILE A 28 1.77 15.67 5.66
N GLU A 29 2.70 14.75 5.84
CA GLU A 29 4.09 14.99 5.53
C GLU A 29 4.37 14.48 4.12
N ILE A 30 4.74 15.40 3.22
CA ILE A 30 5.03 15.11 1.81
C ILE A 30 6.50 15.40 1.52
N LYS A 31 7.16 14.44 0.91
CA LYS A 31 8.51 14.61 0.38
C LYS A 31 8.44 14.85 -1.13
N VAL A 32 9.17 15.84 -1.59
CA VAL A 32 9.25 16.22 -3.00
C VAL A 32 10.68 16.02 -3.47
N GLU A 33 10.88 15.35 -4.58
CA GLU A 33 12.18 15.07 -5.18
C GLU A 33 12.14 15.39 -6.68
N ASP A 34 13.08 16.21 -7.14
CA ASP A 34 13.44 16.46 -8.55
C ASP A 34 12.27 16.86 -9.49
N ILE A 35 11.32 17.68 -9.01
CA ILE A 35 10.18 18.14 -9.82
C ILE A 35 10.38 19.52 -10.48
N ALA A 36 11.52 20.19 -10.26
CA ALA A 36 11.76 21.53 -10.77
C ALA A 36 11.67 21.64 -12.32
N SER A 37 11.95 20.55 -13.01
CA SER A 37 11.85 20.48 -14.47
C SER A 37 10.41 20.60 -15.01
N LEU A 38 9.41 20.45 -14.16
CA LEU A 38 8.00 20.63 -14.54
C LEU A 38 7.71 22.03 -15.05
N LYS A 39 8.38 23.05 -14.51
CA LYS A 39 8.25 24.43 -14.98
C LYS A 39 8.51 24.57 -16.49
N LYS A 40 9.41 23.75 -17.04
CA LYS A 40 9.72 23.73 -18.46
C LYS A 40 8.69 22.95 -19.29
N TYR A 41 8.01 21.99 -18.66
CA TYR A 41 7.05 21.10 -19.31
C TYR A 41 5.74 21.01 -18.50
N PRO A 42 4.95 22.10 -18.47
CA PRO A 42 3.77 22.22 -17.60
C PRO A 42 2.56 21.40 -18.10
N LYS A 43 2.60 20.90 -19.34
CA LYS A 43 1.58 19.98 -19.84
C LYS A 43 1.80 18.61 -19.23
N VAL A 44 0.75 18.03 -18.68
CA VAL A 44 0.82 16.75 -17.96
C VAL A 44 -0.12 15.72 -18.56
N ALA A 45 0.28 14.45 -18.57
CA ALA A 45 -0.57 13.34 -18.95
C ALA A 45 -0.54 12.27 -17.85
N LEU A 46 -1.69 11.94 -17.27
CA LEU A 46 -1.80 10.87 -16.28
C LEU A 46 -1.89 9.53 -17.01
N ILE A 47 -0.75 8.85 -17.16
CA ILE A 47 -0.61 7.60 -17.91
C ILE A 47 -0.69 6.33 -17.08
N GLY A 48 -0.59 6.46 -15.76
CA GLY A 48 -0.69 5.36 -14.82
C GLY A 48 -1.42 5.79 -13.56
N TYR A 49 -2.30 4.94 -13.08
CA TYR A 49 -3.01 5.11 -11.80
C TYR A 49 -3.29 3.73 -11.22
N ALA A 50 -2.92 3.53 -9.98
CA ALA A 50 -3.21 2.27 -9.31
C ALA A 50 -3.45 2.45 -7.81
N ILE A 51 -4.38 1.66 -7.28
CA ILE A 51 -4.62 1.48 -5.86
C ILE A 51 -4.29 0.04 -5.52
N GLU A 52 -3.29 -0.17 -4.69
CA GLU A 52 -2.96 -1.47 -4.16
C GLU A 52 -3.63 -1.64 -2.80
N GLN A 53 -4.60 -2.52 -2.75
CA GLN A 53 -5.30 -2.94 -1.54
C GLN A 53 -4.62 -4.18 -0.97
N GLN A 54 -3.96 -4.04 0.16
CA GLN A 54 -3.47 -5.19 0.91
C GLN A 54 -4.67 -6.00 1.41
N ASN A 55 -4.68 -7.31 1.20
CA ASN A 55 -5.76 -8.20 1.60
C ASN A 55 -5.30 -9.39 2.44
N PHE A 56 -4.00 -9.64 2.49
CA PHE A 56 -3.40 -10.68 3.30
C PHE A 56 -2.02 -10.26 3.79
N LEU A 57 -1.82 -10.25 5.09
CA LEU A 57 -0.57 -9.87 5.74
C LEU A 57 0.03 -11.06 6.49
N VAL A 58 1.34 -11.20 6.41
CA VAL A 58 2.09 -12.20 7.16
C VAL A 58 3.23 -11.53 7.91
N LYS A 59 3.34 -11.84 9.19
CA LYS A 59 4.47 -11.43 10.03
C LYS A 59 5.01 -12.62 10.80
N MET A 60 6.29 -12.90 10.60
CA MET A 60 7.01 -13.88 11.38
C MET A 60 7.91 -13.19 12.41
N SER A 61 7.87 -13.66 13.63
CA SER A 61 8.71 -13.22 14.72
C SER A 61 9.55 -14.38 15.21
N THR A 62 10.84 -14.16 15.37
CA THR A 62 11.80 -15.16 15.88
C THR A 62 12.56 -14.57 17.04
N SER A 63 12.93 -15.39 18.01
CA SER A 63 13.88 -15.00 19.07
C SER A 63 15.32 -15.15 18.57
N TRP A 64 16.19 -14.23 18.95
CA TRP A 64 17.61 -14.28 18.57
C TRP A 64 18.28 -15.52 19.18
N GLY A 65 18.93 -16.31 18.34
CA GLY A 65 19.59 -17.56 18.77
C GLY A 65 18.61 -18.73 19.00
N SER A 66 17.31 -18.58 18.78
CA SER A 66 16.29 -19.61 18.93
C SER A 66 15.87 -20.19 17.58
N THR A 67 15.49 -21.45 17.59
CA THR A 67 14.80 -22.12 16.48
C THR A 67 13.28 -21.92 16.53
N SER A 68 12.79 -21.19 17.52
CA SER A 68 11.34 -20.96 17.71
C SER A 68 10.89 -19.73 16.95
N SER A 69 9.70 -19.83 16.34
CA SER A 69 9.08 -18.76 15.59
C SER A 69 7.57 -18.65 15.88
N SER A 70 7.05 -17.44 15.78
CA SER A 70 5.61 -17.16 15.79
C SER A 70 5.24 -16.46 14.50
N THR A 71 4.24 -16.98 13.79
CA THR A 71 3.71 -16.38 12.56
C THR A 71 2.29 -15.89 12.82
N SER A 72 2.04 -14.63 12.46
CA SER A 72 0.70 -14.04 12.43
C SER A 72 0.29 -13.85 10.98
N GLU A 73 -0.82 -14.41 10.60
CA GLU A 73 -1.46 -14.26 9.29
C GLU A 73 -2.76 -13.48 9.49
N VAL A 74 -2.98 -12.43 8.70
CA VAL A 74 -4.15 -11.56 8.84
C VAL A 74 -4.81 -11.39 7.48
N THR A 75 -6.07 -11.75 7.38
CA THR A 75 -6.88 -11.65 6.15
C THR A 75 -7.90 -10.53 6.29
N LEU A 76 -8.10 -9.74 5.24
CA LEU A 76 -9.19 -8.78 5.11
C LEU A 76 -10.37 -9.46 4.41
N GLU A 77 -11.55 -9.37 5.02
CA GLU A 77 -12.82 -9.81 4.46
C GLU A 77 -13.86 -8.69 4.45
N GLY A 78 -14.94 -8.87 3.70
CA GLY A 78 -16.07 -7.95 3.66
C GLY A 78 -15.89 -6.75 2.72
N VAL A 79 -14.90 -6.76 1.83
CA VAL A 79 -14.70 -5.73 0.80
C VAL A 79 -14.77 -6.37 -0.58
N SER A 80 -15.73 -5.97 -1.38
CA SER A 80 -15.91 -6.55 -2.71
C SER A 80 -15.03 -5.88 -3.77
N THR A 81 -14.60 -6.67 -4.73
CA THR A 81 -13.85 -6.19 -5.90
C THR A 81 -14.61 -5.10 -6.69
N PRO A 82 -15.93 -5.21 -6.96
CA PRO A 82 -16.67 -4.16 -7.66
C PRO A 82 -16.70 -2.82 -6.91
N ALA A 83 -16.81 -2.84 -5.58
CA ALA A 83 -16.84 -1.62 -4.78
C ALA A 83 -15.49 -0.87 -4.87
N MET A 84 -14.37 -1.61 -4.74
CA MET A 84 -13.04 -1.03 -4.88
C MET A 84 -12.72 -0.57 -6.31
N GLN A 85 -13.21 -1.28 -7.33
CA GLN A 85 -13.07 -0.85 -8.72
C GLN A 85 -13.80 0.48 -8.96
N ALA A 86 -15.05 0.60 -8.50
CA ALA A 86 -15.82 1.83 -8.62
C ALA A 86 -15.17 3.00 -7.86
N ALA A 87 -14.61 2.76 -6.67
CA ALA A 87 -13.84 3.76 -5.94
C ALA A 87 -12.59 4.20 -6.71
N THR A 88 -11.88 3.26 -7.31
CA THR A 88 -10.69 3.54 -8.13
C THR A 88 -11.03 4.44 -9.31
N ASP A 89 -12.15 4.17 -10.00
CA ASP A 89 -12.60 4.97 -11.14
C ASP A 89 -12.97 6.41 -10.72
N ARG A 90 -13.67 6.57 -9.58
CA ARG A 90 -14.01 7.89 -9.02
C ARG A 90 -12.78 8.68 -8.63
N LEU A 91 -11.85 8.06 -7.92
CA LEU A 91 -10.61 8.70 -7.46
C LEU A 91 -9.69 9.11 -8.61
N TYR A 92 -9.62 8.31 -9.67
CA TYR A 92 -8.93 8.68 -10.91
C TYR A 92 -9.55 9.93 -11.54
N ALA A 93 -10.86 9.94 -11.71
CA ALA A 93 -11.57 11.08 -12.27
C ALA A 93 -11.42 12.35 -11.42
N ASP A 94 -11.41 12.21 -10.09
CA ASP A 94 -11.18 13.31 -9.15
C ASP A 94 -9.75 13.88 -9.30
N LEU A 95 -8.73 13.02 -9.40
CA LEU A 95 -7.35 13.49 -9.61
C LEU A 95 -7.21 14.28 -10.92
N VAL A 96 -7.80 13.81 -12.01
CA VAL A 96 -7.79 14.55 -13.30
C VAL A 96 -8.42 15.93 -13.13
N LYS A 97 -9.60 16.01 -12.51
CA LYS A 97 -10.28 17.30 -12.25
C LYS A 97 -9.45 18.24 -11.36
N ARG A 98 -8.76 17.71 -10.36
CA ARG A 98 -7.90 18.50 -9.48
C ARG A 98 -6.69 19.07 -10.22
N LEU A 99 -6.07 18.28 -11.09
CA LEU A 99 -4.96 18.74 -11.94
C LEU A 99 -5.41 19.91 -12.84
N GLU A 100 -6.58 19.78 -13.49
CA GLU A 100 -7.17 20.83 -14.33
C GLU A 100 -7.51 22.08 -13.50
N ALA A 101 -8.15 21.91 -12.35
CA ALA A 101 -8.52 23.01 -11.45
C ALA A 101 -7.30 23.75 -10.88
N ALA A 102 -6.17 23.06 -10.73
CA ALA A 102 -4.90 23.67 -10.32
C ALA A 102 -4.20 24.45 -11.44
N GLY A 103 -4.79 24.50 -12.62
CA GLY A 103 -4.30 25.25 -13.78
C GLY A 103 -3.25 24.51 -14.61
N LEU A 104 -3.11 23.20 -14.44
CA LEU A 104 -2.25 22.39 -15.28
C LEU A 104 -2.96 22.06 -16.60
N GLU A 105 -2.23 22.07 -17.70
CA GLU A 105 -2.77 21.61 -18.99
C GLU A 105 -2.73 20.08 -19.03
N VAL A 106 -3.88 19.45 -18.76
CA VAL A 106 -4.00 17.99 -18.73
C VAL A 106 -4.26 17.47 -20.13
N VAL A 107 -3.32 16.71 -20.68
CA VAL A 107 -3.48 15.99 -21.95
C VAL A 107 -4.34 14.76 -21.71
N LYS A 108 -5.41 14.62 -22.49
CA LYS A 108 -6.33 13.49 -22.36
C LYS A 108 -5.62 12.18 -22.67
N LEU A 109 -5.94 11.16 -21.89
CA LEU A 109 -5.33 9.83 -22.07
C LEU A 109 -5.51 9.30 -23.51
N ASP A 110 -6.65 9.56 -24.15
CA ASP A 110 -6.93 9.10 -25.52
C ASP A 110 -5.96 9.67 -26.56
N GLU A 111 -5.43 10.88 -26.33
CA GLU A 111 -4.44 11.51 -27.19
C GLU A 111 -3.07 10.82 -27.08
N VAL A 112 -2.74 10.29 -25.89
CA VAL A 112 -1.49 9.58 -25.64
C VAL A 112 -1.62 8.09 -25.95
N ARG A 113 -2.79 7.50 -25.72
CA ARG A 113 -3.07 6.07 -25.90
C ARG A 113 -2.81 5.55 -27.31
N ASN A 114 -3.05 6.39 -28.32
CA ASN A 114 -2.85 6.04 -29.73
C ASN A 114 -1.37 6.14 -30.18
N ASP A 115 -0.48 6.60 -29.29
CA ASP A 115 0.94 6.65 -29.60
C ASP A 115 1.54 5.23 -29.57
N PRO A 116 2.32 4.84 -30.58
CA PRO A 116 2.99 3.53 -30.61
C PRO A 116 3.87 3.27 -29.39
N MET A 117 4.54 4.30 -28.86
CA MET A 117 5.36 4.19 -27.65
C MET A 117 4.49 3.86 -26.41
N PHE A 118 3.27 4.41 -26.34
CA PHE A 118 2.35 4.07 -25.27
C PHE A 118 1.90 2.61 -25.35
N ALA A 119 1.69 2.09 -26.55
CA ALA A 119 1.39 0.66 -26.76
C ALA A 119 2.52 -0.24 -26.25
N ASP A 120 3.78 0.17 -26.43
CA ASP A 120 4.94 -0.56 -25.90
C ASP A 120 5.03 -0.54 -24.37
N LEU A 121 4.56 0.54 -23.73
CA LEU A 121 4.44 0.62 -22.26
C LEU A 121 3.43 -0.38 -21.70
N LYS A 122 2.33 -0.65 -22.39
CA LYS A 122 1.29 -1.58 -21.94
C LYS A 122 1.77 -3.02 -21.78
N GLY A 123 2.83 -3.40 -22.49
CA GLY A 123 3.25 -4.79 -22.62
C GLY A 123 2.29 -5.62 -23.49
N ASP A 124 2.67 -6.86 -23.77
CA ASP A 124 1.92 -7.74 -24.67
C ASP A 124 0.63 -8.30 -24.06
N LYS A 125 0.54 -8.26 -22.72
CA LYS A 125 -0.62 -8.71 -21.96
C LYS A 125 -1.02 -7.63 -20.97
N PRO A 126 -2.09 -6.87 -21.25
CA PRO A 126 -2.63 -5.95 -20.27
C PRO A 126 -3.04 -6.75 -19.03
N GLN A 127 -2.62 -6.29 -17.87
CA GLN A 127 -3.02 -6.90 -16.61
C GLN A 127 -4.50 -6.62 -16.36
N PRO A 128 -5.28 -7.64 -15.98
CA PRO A 128 -6.67 -7.41 -15.59
C PRO A 128 -6.72 -6.54 -14.33
N SER A 129 -7.78 -5.75 -14.19
CA SER A 129 -8.08 -5.09 -12.91
C SER A 129 -9.21 -5.83 -12.21
N PRO A 130 -9.03 -6.25 -10.93
CA PRO A 130 -7.75 -6.19 -10.22
C PRO A 130 -6.79 -7.31 -10.64
N SER A 131 -5.51 -7.06 -10.41
CA SER A 131 -4.48 -8.11 -10.49
C SER A 131 -3.94 -8.43 -9.09
N GLU A 132 -3.69 -9.71 -8.83
CA GLU A 132 -3.07 -10.15 -7.58
C GLU A 132 -1.56 -9.90 -7.63
N THR A 133 -1.00 -9.33 -6.57
CA THR A 133 0.44 -9.19 -6.37
C THR A 133 0.84 -9.76 -5.02
N SER A 134 2.09 -10.17 -4.92
CA SER A 134 2.68 -10.67 -3.68
C SER A 134 3.87 -9.82 -3.30
N PHE A 135 4.05 -9.57 -2.01
CA PHE A 135 5.17 -8.79 -1.51
C PHE A 135 5.64 -9.29 -0.15
N VAL A 136 6.88 -8.98 0.21
CA VAL A 136 7.49 -9.36 1.48
C VAL A 136 7.75 -8.12 2.29
N PHE A 137 7.06 -7.95 3.42
CA PHE A 137 7.28 -6.82 4.33
C PHE A 137 8.67 -6.84 4.99
N ASP A 138 9.16 -8.03 5.28
CA ASP A 138 10.45 -8.22 5.93
C ASP A 138 11.26 -9.29 5.19
N LYS A 139 12.12 -8.82 4.29
CA LYS A 139 12.97 -9.69 3.46
C LYS A 139 13.98 -10.52 4.26
N SER A 140 14.25 -10.15 5.50
CA SER A 140 15.28 -10.80 6.30
C SER A 140 14.87 -12.17 6.84
N LYS A 141 13.57 -12.50 6.83
CA LYS A 141 13.02 -13.68 7.53
C LYS A 141 11.88 -14.38 6.78
N GLY A 142 11.72 -14.11 5.48
CA GLY A 142 10.53 -14.45 4.74
C GLY A 142 10.33 -15.91 4.40
N PHE A 143 9.10 -16.41 4.58
CA PHE A 143 8.65 -17.66 3.98
C PHE A 143 7.22 -17.60 3.44
N LYS A 144 6.39 -16.67 3.85
CA LYS A 144 5.09 -16.41 3.21
C LYS A 144 5.05 -14.96 2.73
N ASN A 145 4.56 -14.78 1.52
CA ASN A 145 4.36 -13.46 0.96
C ASN A 145 3.01 -12.92 1.41
N SER A 146 2.97 -11.68 1.85
CA SER A 146 1.74 -10.92 1.92
C SER A 146 1.16 -10.72 0.52
N LYS A 147 -0.15 -10.51 0.42
CA LYS A 147 -0.85 -10.37 -0.86
C LYS A 147 -1.62 -9.06 -0.91
N ALA A 148 -1.78 -8.56 -2.12
CA ALA A 148 -2.62 -7.40 -2.39
C ALA A 148 -3.33 -7.55 -3.74
N LEU A 149 -4.45 -6.86 -3.88
CA LEU A 149 -5.14 -6.64 -5.14
C LEU A 149 -4.80 -5.25 -5.64
N VAL A 150 -4.40 -5.16 -6.90
CA VAL A 150 -4.07 -3.89 -7.54
C VAL A 150 -5.17 -3.52 -8.51
N PHE A 151 -5.82 -2.41 -8.24
CA PHE A 151 -6.89 -1.84 -9.04
C PHE A 151 -6.34 -0.72 -9.92
N SER A 152 -6.71 -0.73 -11.19
CA SER A 152 -6.48 0.37 -12.12
C SER A 152 -7.82 0.88 -12.66
N PRO A 153 -7.92 2.16 -13.06
CA PRO A 153 -9.15 2.68 -13.63
C PRO A 153 -9.59 1.92 -14.87
N SER A 154 -10.89 1.84 -15.06
CA SER A 154 -11.49 1.23 -16.25
C SER A 154 -10.94 1.88 -17.53
N GLY A 155 -10.39 1.06 -18.40
CA GLY A 155 -9.78 1.54 -19.66
C GLY A 155 -8.37 2.12 -19.56
N LEU A 156 -7.79 2.28 -18.37
CA LEU A 156 -6.39 2.59 -18.19
C LEU A 156 -5.64 1.31 -17.81
N PRO A 157 -4.84 0.73 -18.71
CA PRO A 157 -4.09 -0.47 -18.38
C PRO A 157 -3.07 -0.15 -17.29
N TRP A 158 -2.93 -1.04 -16.34
CA TRP A 158 -1.92 -0.92 -15.34
C TRP A 158 -0.54 -1.34 -15.89
N HIS A 159 0.47 -0.49 -15.67
CA HIS A 159 1.85 -0.76 -16.07
C HIS A 159 2.61 -1.38 -14.90
N ILE A 160 2.49 -2.67 -14.73
CA ILE A 160 3.19 -3.38 -13.68
C ILE A 160 4.69 -3.07 -13.62
N PRO A 161 5.45 -3.13 -14.73
CA PRO A 161 6.89 -2.96 -14.65
C PRO A 161 7.29 -1.62 -14.03
N SER A 162 6.72 -0.51 -14.50
CA SER A 162 7.15 0.81 -14.02
C SER A 162 6.74 1.09 -12.57
N ALA A 163 5.57 0.65 -12.14
CA ALA A 163 5.15 0.77 -10.75
C ALA A 163 6.07 -0.05 -9.82
N HIS A 164 6.43 -1.26 -10.21
CA HIS A 164 7.32 -2.11 -9.45
C HIS A 164 8.78 -1.64 -9.49
N GLU A 165 9.26 -1.13 -10.62
CA GLU A 165 10.61 -0.58 -10.74
C GLU A 165 10.83 0.61 -9.80
N GLU A 166 9.80 1.38 -9.57
CA GLU A 166 9.86 2.58 -8.72
C GLU A 166 9.52 2.27 -7.26
N ALA A 167 8.83 1.15 -6.97
CA ALA A 167 8.42 0.81 -5.61
C ALA A 167 9.62 0.43 -4.74
N ALA A 168 9.72 1.08 -3.56
CA ALA A 168 10.84 0.87 -2.65
C ALA A 168 10.84 -0.54 -2.04
N ARG A 169 9.66 -1.15 -1.86
CA ARG A 169 9.51 -2.51 -1.30
C ARG A 169 9.94 -3.64 -2.22
N PHE A 170 9.95 -3.40 -3.54
CA PHE A 170 10.51 -4.37 -4.48
C PHE A 170 12.03 -4.27 -4.51
N GLY A 171 12.71 -5.36 -4.28
CA GLY A 171 14.18 -5.38 -4.25
C GLY A 171 14.80 -5.14 -5.61
N ALA A 172 16.11 -4.89 -5.59
CA ALA A 172 16.89 -4.72 -6.80
C ALA A 172 16.77 -5.93 -7.76
N GLY A 173 16.62 -7.16 -7.22
CA GLY A 173 16.40 -8.37 -8.00
C GLY A 173 15.10 -8.38 -8.77
N ASP A 174 13.98 -7.95 -8.13
CA ASP A 174 12.67 -7.89 -8.78
C ASP A 174 12.65 -6.84 -9.89
N LYS A 175 13.24 -5.68 -9.63
CA LYS A 175 13.40 -4.58 -10.60
C LYS A 175 14.26 -5.01 -11.79
N MET A 176 15.37 -5.69 -11.52
CA MET A 176 16.25 -6.22 -12.55
C MET A 176 15.57 -7.32 -13.37
N SER A 177 14.77 -8.17 -12.73
CA SER A 177 14.00 -9.23 -13.40
C SER A 177 12.99 -8.67 -14.39
N ALA A 178 12.25 -7.62 -14.02
CA ALA A 178 11.30 -6.95 -14.91
C ALA A 178 12.00 -6.35 -16.15
N ASN A 179 13.11 -5.65 -15.94
CA ASN A 179 13.90 -5.08 -17.03
C ASN A 179 14.56 -6.14 -17.93
N LEU A 180 15.07 -7.23 -17.34
CA LEU A 180 15.62 -8.36 -18.08
C LEU A 180 14.58 -9.05 -18.96
N SER A 181 13.36 -9.24 -18.46
CA SER A 181 12.25 -9.82 -19.22
C SER A 181 11.94 -8.99 -20.48
N ARG A 182 11.95 -7.66 -20.35
CA ARG A 182 11.80 -6.75 -21.50
C ARG A 182 12.98 -6.84 -22.46
N ALA A 183 14.21 -6.85 -21.95
CA ALA A 183 15.41 -6.95 -22.76
C ALA A 183 15.47 -8.26 -23.56
N PHE A 184 15.10 -9.39 -22.96
CA PHE A 184 15.02 -10.68 -23.67
C PHE A 184 13.95 -10.72 -24.76
N SER A 185 12.90 -9.90 -24.64
CA SER A 185 11.89 -9.73 -25.69
C SER A 185 12.24 -8.62 -26.70
N GLY A 186 13.45 -8.08 -26.66
CA GLY A 186 13.90 -7.02 -27.57
C GLY A 186 13.29 -5.65 -27.29
N LYS A 187 12.67 -5.46 -26.12
CA LYS A 187 12.03 -4.20 -25.72
C LYS A 187 12.97 -3.34 -24.89
N GLN A 188 12.82 -2.03 -25.03
CA GLN A 188 13.56 -1.07 -24.22
C GLN A 188 13.06 -1.07 -22.76
N PRO A 189 13.89 -0.67 -21.78
CA PRO A 189 13.44 -0.40 -20.43
C PRO A 189 12.27 0.58 -20.40
N VAL A 190 11.32 0.38 -19.48
CA VAL A 190 10.11 1.22 -19.40
C VAL A 190 10.48 2.69 -19.24
N ALA A 191 11.45 3.01 -18.39
CA ALA A 191 11.90 4.39 -18.17
C ALA A 191 12.41 5.07 -19.45
N ASP A 192 13.05 4.32 -20.36
CA ASP A 192 13.55 4.84 -21.63
C ASP A 192 12.40 5.13 -22.59
N VAL A 193 11.41 4.23 -22.66
CA VAL A 193 10.19 4.41 -23.46
C VAL A 193 9.36 5.58 -22.95
N GLU A 194 9.17 5.71 -21.62
CA GLU A 194 8.49 6.85 -21.01
C GLU A 194 9.20 8.16 -21.31
N ASN A 195 10.53 8.20 -21.20
CA ASN A 195 11.31 9.40 -21.52
C ASN A 195 11.21 9.77 -23.01
N ALA A 196 11.27 8.78 -23.89
CA ALA A 196 11.09 8.99 -25.34
C ALA A 196 9.70 9.55 -25.65
N LEU A 197 8.64 9.00 -25.04
CA LEU A 197 7.26 9.47 -25.20
C LEU A 197 7.11 10.90 -24.66
N ALA A 198 7.59 11.18 -23.45
CA ALA A 198 7.56 12.51 -22.84
C ALA A 198 8.24 13.54 -23.75
N LYS A 199 9.42 13.20 -24.30
CA LYS A 199 10.21 14.03 -25.19
C LYS A 199 9.52 14.26 -26.55
N ALA A 200 8.99 13.21 -27.17
CA ALA A 200 8.30 13.30 -28.45
C ALA A 200 7.05 14.18 -28.39
N ARG A 201 6.35 14.16 -27.26
CA ARG A 201 5.12 14.94 -27.05
C ARG A 201 5.36 16.28 -26.37
N GLY A 202 6.52 16.53 -25.78
CA GLY A 202 6.81 17.74 -25.00
C GLY A 202 5.96 17.84 -23.73
N ILE A 203 5.63 16.70 -23.11
CA ILE A 203 4.72 16.61 -21.95
C ILE A 203 5.39 15.92 -20.76
N THR A 204 4.91 16.19 -19.57
CA THR A 204 5.26 15.43 -18.36
C THR A 204 4.30 14.27 -18.17
N LEU A 205 4.82 13.06 -18.07
CA LEU A 205 4.02 11.88 -17.76
C LEU A 205 3.88 11.74 -16.26
N LEU A 206 2.67 11.47 -15.79
CA LEU A 206 2.35 11.26 -14.38
C LEU A 206 1.89 9.82 -14.15
N LYS A 207 2.31 9.25 -13.03
CA LYS A 207 1.86 7.94 -12.54
C LYS A 207 1.55 8.05 -11.05
N ALA A 208 0.30 7.84 -10.67
CA ALA A 208 -0.14 7.84 -9.28
C ALA A 208 -0.24 6.40 -8.76
N TYR A 209 0.28 6.15 -7.57
CA TYR A 209 0.25 4.86 -6.93
C TYR A 209 -0.06 5.03 -5.43
N TYR A 210 -1.07 4.31 -4.95
CA TYR A 210 -1.51 4.37 -3.56
C TYR A 210 -1.51 2.97 -2.97
N VAL A 211 -0.93 2.82 -1.79
CA VAL A 211 -0.90 1.55 -1.07
C VAL A 211 -1.77 1.65 0.17
N VAL A 212 -2.84 0.88 0.18
CA VAL A 212 -3.84 0.83 1.24
C VAL A 212 -3.59 -0.40 2.10
N GLY A 213 -3.23 -0.18 3.37
CA GLY A 213 -3.13 -1.23 4.36
C GLY A 213 -4.37 -1.25 5.25
N PHE A 214 -4.74 -2.44 5.74
CA PHE A 214 -5.96 -2.66 6.53
C PHE A 214 -5.69 -3.10 7.97
N GLY A 215 -4.43 -3.34 8.30
CA GLY A 215 -4.11 -3.84 9.63
C GLY A 215 -2.61 -4.03 9.85
N ARG A 216 -2.30 -4.56 11.01
CA ARG A 216 -0.95 -4.97 11.36
C ARG A 216 -0.96 -6.39 11.86
N ALA A 217 -0.05 -7.19 11.35
CA ALA A 217 0.31 -8.47 11.90
C ALA A 217 1.46 -8.27 12.90
N GLY A 218 1.39 -8.86 14.07
CA GLY A 218 2.41 -8.79 15.09
C GLY A 218 2.66 -10.15 15.73
N GLY A 219 3.80 -10.28 16.37
CA GLY A 219 4.13 -11.48 17.14
C GLY A 219 5.31 -11.22 18.04
N ARG A 220 5.36 -12.00 19.12
CA ARG A 220 6.45 -11.98 20.07
C ARG A 220 6.84 -13.42 20.42
N VAL A 221 8.11 -13.70 20.37
CA VAL A 221 8.69 -14.93 20.95
C VAL A 221 9.56 -14.50 22.10
N SER A 222 9.29 -15.01 23.29
CA SER A 222 10.12 -14.81 24.47
C SER A 222 10.58 -16.15 25.00
N GLU A 223 11.84 -16.20 25.37
CA GLU A 223 12.47 -17.34 25.99
C GLU A 223 12.90 -16.97 27.40
N MET A 224 12.49 -17.75 28.36
CA MET A 224 12.87 -17.60 29.74
C MET A 224 13.56 -18.87 30.19
N THR A 225 14.76 -18.74 30.69
CA THR A 225 15.50 -19.84 31.31
C THR A 225 15.31 -19.71 32.80
N SER A 226 14.70 -20.70 33.43
CA SER A 226 14.59 -20.83 34.87
C SER A 226 15.49 -21.98 35.35
N PHE A 227 16.10 -21.82 36.50
CA PHE A 227 16.83 -22.91 37.12
C PHE A 227 15.93 -23.62 38.10
N ASN A 228 15.69 -24.92 37.87
CA ASN A 228 14.93 -25.76 38.77
C ASN A 228 15.86 -26.37 39.79
N TYR A 229 15.82 -25.86 41.04
CA TYR A 229 16.69 -26.30 42.11
C TYR A 229 16.42 -27.74 42.58
N VAL A 230 15.20 -28.25 42.34
CA VAL A 230 14.81 -29.60 42.72
C VAL A 230 15.43 -30.62 41.76
N SER A 231 15.39 -30.35 40.47
CA SER A 231 15.97 -31.21 39.43
C SER A 231 17.44 -30.89 39.13
N ASN A 232 17.99 -29.79 39.71
CA ASN A 232 19.33 -29.25 39.43
C ASN A 232 19.57 -29.04 37.92
N ARG A 233 18.53 -28.57 37.20
CA ARG A 233 18.56 -28.37 35.74
C ARG A 233 18.02 -27.00 35.36
N SER A 234 18.54 -26.46 34.26
CA SER A 234 18.01 -25.28 33.63
C SER A 234 16.84 -25.69 32.74
N GLU A 235 15.68 -25.12 33.02
CA GLU A 235 14.47 -25.31 32.23
C GLU A 235 14.26 -24.07 31.35
N LYS A 236 14.05 -24.31 30.08
CA LYS A 236 13.78 -23.25 29.08
C LYS A 236 12.30 -23.23 28.74
N THR A 237 11.65 -22.16 29.12
CA THR A 237 10.26 -21.91 28.75
C THR A 237 10.22 -20.97 27.55
N ILE A 238 9.54 -21.39 26.49
CA ILE A 238 9.34 -20.59 25.30
C ILE A 238 7.87 -20.20 25.26
N SER A 239 7.60 -18.90 25.16
CA SER A 239 6.26 -18.39 24.90
C SER A 239 6.24 -17.65 23.57
N ALA A 240 5.29 -18.00 22.71
CA ALA A 240 5.06 -17.35 21.44
C ALA A 240 3.63 -16.79 21.42
N ALA A 241 3.51 -15.52 21.12
CA ALA A 241 2.22 -14.86 20.98
C ALA A 241 2.16 -14.17 19.62
N ALA A 242 1.08 -14.37 18.89
CA ALA A 242 0.76 -13.61 17.70
C ALA A 242 -0.42 -12.68 17.99
N ASN A 243 -0.46 -11.54 17.34
CA ASN A 243 -1.57 -10.60 17.45
C ASN A 243 -1.86 -9.95 16.10
N ALA A 244 -3.04 -9.40 15.98
CA ALA A 244 -3.45 -8.58 14.85
C ALA A 244 -4.20 -7.35 15.36
N THR A 245 -4.09 -6.26 14.64
CA THR A 245 -4.90 -5.04 14.88
C THR A 245 -5.46 -4.56 13.56
N ALA A 246 -6.72 -4.11 13.56
CA ALA A 246 -7.32 -3.42 12.42
C ALA A 246 -6.82 -1.97 12.42
N GLU A 247 -6.39 -1.49 11.28
CA GLU A 247 -6.00 -0.09 11.06
C GLU A 247 -6.00 0.19 9.56
N LEU A 248 -6.83 1.11 9.10
CA LEU A 248 -6.83 1.56 7.72
C LEU A 248 -5.83 2.70 7.54
N TYR A 249 -4.93 2.56 6.57
CA TYR A 249 -3.88 3.55 6.35
C TYR A 249 -3.37 3.56 4.90
N LEU A 250 -2.77 4.69 4.51
CA LEU A 250 -1.90 4.75 3.33
C LEU A 250 -0.45 4.55 3.76
N ASP A 251 0.22 3.63 3.05
CA ASP A 251 1.63 3.31 3.30
C ASP A 251 2.54 4.41 2.74
N LYS A 252 3.48 4.89 3.55
CA LYS A 252 4.41 5.95 3.17
C LYS A 252 5.44 5.52 2.14
N THR A 253 5.76 4.23 2.11
CA THR A 253 6.90 3.73 1.34
C THR A 253 6.65 3.83 -0.16
N ASP A 254 5.41 3.58 -0.58
CA ASP A 254 5.06 3.44 -1.98
C ASP A 254 3.87 4.30 -2.43
N THR A 255 3.22 5.05 -1.53
CA THR A 255 2.20 6.03 -1.92
C THR A 255 2.87 7.28 -2.50
N ARG A 256 2.72 7.47 -3.82
CA ARG A 256 3.44 8.51 -4.55
C ARG A 256 2.76 8.94 -5.85
N LEU A 257 3.14 10.12 -6.31
CA LEU A 257 2.97 10.60 -7.68
C LEU A 257 4.37 10.66 -8.32
N ALA A 258 4.63 9.78 -9.28
CA ALA A 258 5.87 9.75 -10.04
C ALA A 258 5.72 10.61 -11.29
N LEU A 259 6.79 11.34 -11.63
CA LEU A 259 6.87 12.21 -12.79
C LEU A 259 7.96 11.71 -13.73
N ARG A 260 7.70 11.81 -15.03
CA ARG A 260 8.70 11.68 -16.08
C ARG A 260 8.60 12.90 -16.97
N VAL A 261 9.60 13.79 -16.88
CA VAL A 261 9.72 14.95 -17.76
C VAL A 261 10.65 14.62 -18.93
N PRO A 262 10.54 15.32 -20.08
CA PRO A 262 11.52 15.18 -21.16
C PRO A 262 12.94 15.43 -20.64
N GLY A 263 13.75 14.41 -20.62
CA GLY A 263 15.12 14.41 -20.12
C GLY A 263 16.12 13.81 -21.09
N GLU A 264 17.36 13.72 -20.69
CA GLU A 264 18.38 12.96 -21.44
C GLU A 264 18.23 11.48 -21.12
N THR A 265 18.33 10.61 -22.13
CA THR A 265 18.39 9.17 -21.92
C THR A 265 19.73 8.83 -21.27
N PRO A 266 19.77 8.41 -20.00
CA PRO A 266 21.04 8.18 -19.33
C PRO A 266 21.79 7.01 -19.98
N THR A 267 23.08 7.21 -20.21
CA THR A 267 23.97 6.08 -20.56
C THR A 267 24.08 5.13 -19.37
N LEU A 268 24.44 3.87 -19.61
CA LEU A 268 24.57 2.87 -18.54
C LEU A 268 25.49 3.32 -17.39
N ARG A 269 26.48 4.16 -17.68
CA ARG A 269 27.41 4.73 -16.71
C ARG A 269 26.76 5.84 -15.87
N MET A 270 25.85 6.62 -16.46
CA MET A 270 25.09 7.65 -15.76
C MET A 270 24.02 7.05 -14.86
N ARG A 271 23.41 5.91 -15.24
CA ARG A 271 22.40 5.21 -14.44
C ARG A 271 22.91 4.79 -13.04
N ASN A 272 24.20 4.54 -12.91
CA ASN A 272 24.79 4.14 -11.62
C ASN A 272 25.22 5.33 -10.74
N ASN A 273 25.38 6.53 -11.29
CA ASN A 273 25.97 7.69 -10.61
C ASN A 273 25.18 8.99 -10.76
N SER A 274 24.08 9.02 -11.54
CA SER A 274 23.33 10.25 -11.76
C SER A 274 22.22 10.47 -10.72
N SER A 275 22.02 11.72 -10.37
CA SER A 275 20.78 12.17 -9.69
C SER A 275 19.56 11.80 -10.53
N PRO A 276 18.44 11.39 -9.92
CA PRO A 276 17.16 11.19 -10.61
C PRO A 276 16.75 12.36 -11.52
N ALA A 277 17.09 13.58 -11.14
CA ALA A 277 16.82 14.79 -11.94
C ALA A 277 17.48 14.75 -13.34
N ALA A 278 18.62 14.07 -13.49
CA ALA A 278 19.33 14.00 -14.77
C ALA A 278 18.64 13.10 -15.79
N ASP A 279 17.90 12.10 -15.34
CA ASP A 279 17.14 11.18 -16.20
C ASP A 279 15.69 11.60 -16.40
N GLY A 280 15.30 12.76 -15.89
CA GLY A 280 13.94 13.30 -16.02
C GLY A 280 12.93 12.69 -15.08
N SER A 281 13.33 11.92 -14.07
CA SER A 281 12.42 11.39 -13.05
C SER A 281 12.31 12.32 -11.86
N GLY A 282 11.11 12.39 -11.29
CA GLY A 282 10.82 13.10 -10.05
C GLY A 282 9.69 12.42 -9.30
N PHE A 283 9.57 12.74 -8.01
CA PHE A 283 8.56 12.14 -7.16
C PHE A 283 7.98 13.15 -6.19
N ILE A 284 6.68 13.01 -5.96
CA ILE A 284 5.97 13.57 -4.80
C ILE A 284 5.44 12.37 -4.04
N ARG A 285 5.87 12.15 -2.81
CA ARG A 285 5.50 10.96 -2.05
C ARG A 285 5.08 11.28 -0.63
N LEU A 286 4.26 10.41 -0.08
CA LEU A 286 3.91 10.44 1.33
C LEU A 286 5.16 10.09 2.17
N ASP A 287 5.55 10.97 3.11
CA ASP A 287 6.74 10.75 3.94
C ASP A 287 6.42 10.10 5.30
N LYS A 288 5.16 10.20 5.72
CA LYS A 288 4.65 9.55 6.92
C LYS A 288 3.35 8.79 6.63
N LYS A 289 3.19 7.61 7.24
CA LYS A 289 1.96 6.85 7.16
C LYS A 289 0.76 7.72 7.56
N LEU A 290 -0.28 7.74 6.73
CA LEU A 290 -1.54 8.41 7.02
C LEU A 290 -2.57 7.36 7.46
N SER A 291 -3.02 7.43 8.71
CA SER A 291 -3.93 6.46 9.32
C SER A 291 -5.31 7.06 9.56
N ALA A 292 -6.37 6.29 9.31
CA ALA A 292 -7.75 6.62 9.64
C ALA A 292 -8.31 5.79 10.81
N GLY A 293 -7.46 4.97 11.46
CA GLY A 293 -7.92 4.14 12.57
C GLY A 293 -8.61 2.85 12.13
N ALA A 294 -9.51 2.34 12.98
CA ALA A 294 -10.14 1.03 12.83
C ALA A 294 -11.65 1.06 12.60
N ASP A 295 -12.25 2.23 12.43
CA ASP A 295 -13.72 2.41 12.35
C ASP A 295 -14.39 1.67 11.16
N PHE A 296 -13.60 1.25 10.18
CA PHE A 296 -14.04 0.41 9.08
C PHE A 296 -14.31 -1.04 9.49
N ALA A 297 -13.68 -1.52 10.58
CA ALA A 297 -13.75 -2.90 11.01
C ALA A 297 -15.02 -3.18 11.83
N VAL A 298 -15.55 -4.38 11.67
CA VAL A 298 -16.69 -4.91 12.43
C VAL A 298 -16.14 -5.69 13.62
N GLY A 299 -15.83 -4.98 14.69
CA GLY A 299 -15.26 -5.55 15.92
C GLY A 299 -13.75 -5.80 15.83
N GLU A 300 -13.24 -6.45 16.87
CA GLU A 300 -11.82 -6.82 16.94
C GLU A 300 -11.48 -7.96 15.98
N PRO A 301 -10.21 -8.04 15.51
CA PRO A 301 -9.76 -9.16 14.68
C PRO A 301 -10.02 -10.51 15.36
N LYS A 302 -10.73 -11.37 14.66
CA LYS A 302 -11.05 -12.72 15.18
C LYS A 302 -9.91 -13.68 14.87
N ASN A 303 -9.53 -14.47 15.87
CA ASN A 303 -8.62 -15.59 15.64
C ASN A 303 -9.41 -16.74 14.99
N ALA A 304 -9.09 -17.05 13.74
CA ALA A 304 -9.81 -18.02 12.91
C ALA A 304 -9.57 -19.48 13.36
N ASN A 305 -8.44 -19.77 14.02
CA ASN A 305 -8.06 -21.12 14.41
C ASN A 305 -7.76 -21.27 15.91
N SER A 306 -8.55 -20.60 16.76
CA SER A 306 -8.35 -20.55 18.20
C SER A 306 -8.36 -21.92 18.91
N THR A 307 -9.02 -22.93 18.34
CA THR A 307 -9.15 -24.27 18.96
C THR A 307 -8.00 -25.21 18.53
N GLU A 308 -7.68 -25.25 17.24
CA GLU A 308 -6.64 -26.14 16.71
C GLU A 308 -5.22 -25.64 17.02
N THR A 309 -5.02 -24.33 17.01
CA THR A 309 -3.71 -23.73 17.28
C THR A 309 -3.31 -23.91 18.76
N GLN A 310 -4.24 -23.89 19.69
CA GLN A 310 -3.96 -24.17 21.10
C GLN A 310 -3.49 -25.62 21.29
N VAL A 311 -4.11 -26.56 20.60
CA VAL A 311 -3.71 -27.98 20.63
C VAL A 311 -2.36 -28.17 19.93
N GLY A 312 -2.16 -27.57 18.76
CA GLY A 312 -0.90 -27.61 18.03
C GLY A 312 0.27 -26.94 18.79
N ASN A 313 0.01 -25.82 19.45
CA ASN A 313 0.98 -25.14 20.29
C ASN A 313 1.31 -25.94 21.56
N ALA A 314 0.32 -26.57 22.18
CA ALA A 314 0.52 -27.44 23.33
C ALA A 314 1.36 -28.69 22.94
N LEU A 315 1.06 -29.29 21.79
CA LEU A 315 1.82 -30.44 21.27
C LEU A 315 3.26 -30.05 20.88
N SER A 316 3.45 -28.90 20.20
CA SER A 316 4.80 -28.43 19.85
C SER A 316 5.62 -28.03 21.06
N THR A 317 5.01 -27.44 22.07
CA THR A 317 5.64 -27.12 23.36
C THR A 317 6.00 -28.39 24.11
N THR A 318 5.12 -29.39 24.11
CA THR A 318 5.37 -30.71 24.74
C THR A 318 6.50 -31.46 24.04
N LEU A 319 6.54 -31.44 22.70
CA LEU A 319 7.62 -32.01 21.90
C LEU A 319 8.96 -31.31 22.14
N ALA A 320 8.96 -29.97 22.27
CA ALA A 320 10.16 -29.20 22.59
C ALA A 320 10.70 -29.51 23.98
N VAL A 321 9.80 -29.69 24.96
CA VAL A 321 10.16 -30.11 26.34
C VAL A 321 10.71 -31.53 26.35
N VAL A 322 10.05 -32.48 25.68
CA VAL A 322 10.49 -33.87 25.58
C VAL A 322 11.82 -33.99 24.81
N GLY A 323 11.97 -33.24 23.71
CA GLY A 323 13.19 -33.17 22.93
C GLY A 323 14.37 -32.59 23.73
N GLY A 324 14.09 -31.57 24.56
CA GLY A 324 15.08 -30.99 25.50
C GLY A 324 15.55 -31.99 26.57
N LEU A 325 14.64 -32.79 27.09
CA LEU A 325 14.94 -33.86 28.04
C LEU A 325 15.78 -35.01 27.43
N ALA A 326 15.56 -35.29 26.14
CA ALA A 326 16.30 -36.32 25.39
C ALA A 326 17.66 -35.84 24.88
N GLY A 327 18.09 -34.61 25.20
CA GLY A 327 19.38 -34.04 24.77
C GLY A 327 19.42 -33.70 23.26
N ILE A 328 18.30 -33.71 22.59
CA ILE A 328 18.20 -33.33 21.17
C ILE A 328 18.28 -31.79 21.08
N ARG A 329 19.46 -31.30 20.75
CA ARG A 329 19.65 -29.89 20.44
C ARG A 329 18.92 -29.51 19.16
N GLY A 330 17.97 -28.57 19.24
CA GLY A 330 17.42 -27.93 18.06
C GLY A 330 15.94 -28.24 17.72
N VAL A 331 15.14 -28.72 18.67
CA VAL A 331 13.67 -28.76 18.45
C VAL A 331 13.12 -27.35 18.61
N GLY A 332 12.92 -26.68 17.47
CA GLY A 332 12.24 -25.40 17.42
C GLY A 332 10.73 -25.58 17.47
N SER A 333 10.03 -24.71 18.17
CA SER A 333 8.58 -24.62 18.09
C SER A 333 8.18 -23.54 17.09
N ALA A 334 7.33 -23.87 16.15
CA ALA A 334 6.71 -22.93 15.24
C ALA A 334 5.21 -22.85 15.54
N SER A 335 4.67 -21.66 15.75
CA SER A 335 3.24 -21.43 15.90
C SER A 335 2.74 -20.47 14.84
N THR A 336 1.63 -20.82 14.19
CA THR A 336 0.93 -19.92 13.26
C THR A 336 -0.44 -19.62 13.84
N GLN A 337 -0.78 -18.34 13.88
CA GLN A 337 -2.10 -17.86 14.26
C GLN A 337 -2.69 -17.05 13.10
N GLU A 338 -3.92 -17.38 12.75
CA GLU A 338 -4.66 -16.75 11.67
C GLU A 338 -5.71 -15.81 12.26
N PHE A 339 -5.77 -14.61 11.75
CA PHE A 339 -6.72 -13.58 12.16
C PHE A 339 -7.52 -13.11 10.94
N VAL A 340 -8.78 -12.77 11.17
CA VAL A 340 -9.65 -12.17 10.17
C VAL A 340 -10.08 -10.80 10.66
N VAL A 341 -9.84 -9.78 9.81
CA VAL A 341 -10.39 -8.43 9.95
C VAL A 341 -11.59 -8.35 9.02
N THR A 342 -12.79 -8.30 9.60
CA THR A 342 -14.02 -8.13 8.83
C THR A 342 -14.33 -6.65 8.67
N ALA A 343 -14.43 -6.17 7.44
CA ALA A 343 -14.75 -4.77 7.14
C ALA A 343 -16.26 -4.58 6.94
N ASN A 344 -16.74 -3.40 7.33
CA ASN A 344 -17.95 -2.85 6.75
C ASN A 344 -17.57 -2.23 5.39
N GLU A 345 -18.04 -2.79 4.31
CA GLU A 345 -17.64 -2.40 2.94
C GLU A 345 -17.78 -0.89 2.68
N GLN A 346 -18.93 -0.32 2.99
CA GLN A 346 -19.18 1.11 2.73
C GLN A 346 -18.21 1.99 3.52
N ARG A 347 -18.03 1.73 4.80
CA ARG A 347 -17.10 2.50 5.63
C ARG A 347 -15.65 2.34 5.18
N TYR A 348 -15.28 1.13 4.77
CA TYR A 348 -13.95 0.88 4.24
C TYR A 348 -13.69 1.71 2.99
N VAL A 349 -14.59 1.64 2.01
CA VAL A 349 -14.47 2.37 0.73
C VAL A 349 -14.47 3.87 0.97
N ASP A 350 -15.41 4.41 1.75
CA ASP A 350 -15.50 5.84 2.05
C ASP A 350 -14.21 6.36 2.72
N THR A 351 -13.65 5.56 3.63
CA THR A 351 -12.42 5.93 4.33
C THR A 351 -11.21 5.88 3.39
N VAL A 352 -11.11 4.87 2.51
CA VAL A 352 -10.07 4.79 1.49
C VAL A 352 -10.15 6.00 0.55
N GLU A 353 -11.34 6.35 0.09
CA GLU A 353 -11.54 7.52 -0.77
C GLU A 353 -11.10 8.81 -0.07
N ALA A 354 -11.52 9.03 1.18
CA ALA A 354 -11.15 10.21 1.95
C ALA A 354 -9.62 10.34 2.14
N LEU A 355 -8.94 9.23 2.49
CA LEU A 355 -7.48 9.21 2.65
C LEU A 355 -6.77 9.55 1.33
N ILE A 356 -7.16 8.91 0.23
CA ILE A 356 -6.53 9.13 -1.07
C ILE A 356 -6.81 10.54 -1.58
N GLN A 357 -8.04 11.04 -1.47
CA GLN A 357 -8.40 12.41 -1.87
C GLN A 357 -7.58 13.46 -1.12
N THR A 358 -7.34 13.24 0.16
CA THR A 358 -6.53 14.13 0.99
C THR A 358 -5.07 14.18 0.50
N VAL A 359 -4.49 13.01 0.18
CA VAL A 359 -3.12 12.94 -0.36
C VAL A 359 -3.06 13.48 -1.79
N GLN A 360 -4.08 13.24 -2.62
CA GLN A 360 -4.15 13.80 -3.97
C GLN A 360 -4.15 15.33 -3.97
N ALA A 361 -4.90 15.95 -3.05
CA ALA A 361 -4.91 17.41 -2.92
C ALA A 361 -3.49 17.95 -2.66
N GLU A 362 -2.78 17.38 -1.69
CA GLU A 362 -1.40 17.77 -1.39
C GLU A 362 -0.44 17.53 -2.56
N PHE A 363 -0.57 16.39 -3.26
CA PHE A 363 0.26 16.10 -4.43
C PHE A 363 0.05 17.13 -5.54
N VAL A 364 -1.21 17.48 -5.83
CA VAL A 364 -1.57 18.45 -6.86
C VAL A 364 -1.08 19.85 -6.48
N ASP A 365 -1.20 20.26 -5.22
CA ASP A 365 -0.71 21.56 -4.76
C ASP A 365 0.81 21.70 -4.94
N ARG A 366 1.59 20.64 -4.61
CA ARG A 366 3.04 20.61 -4.84
C ARG A 366 3.39 20.65 -6.32
N LEU A 367 2.64 19.89 -7.13
CA LEU A 367 2.83 19.86 -8.58
C LEU A 367 2.54 21.24 -9.21
N ALA A 368 1.42 21.85 -8.86
CA ALA A 368 1.04 23.18 -9.35
C ALA A 368 2.02 24.28 -8.93
N ALA A 369 2.56 24.20 -7.71
CA ALA A 369 3.60 25.11 -7.25
C ALA A 369 4.90 24.98 -8.06
N ALA A 370 5.27 23.76 -8.46
CA ALA A 370 6.47 23.51 -9.26
C ALA A 370 6.31 23.88 -10.74
N ALA A 371 5.10 23.95 -11.26
CA ALA A 371 4.81 24.33 -12.63
C ALA A 371 4.87 25.86 -12.87
N LYS A 372 4.74 26.65 -11.82
CA LYS A 372 4.87 28.12 -11.83
C LYS A 372 6.33 28.56 -11.78
#